data_7a3cbc6c526d193964b13a573d71cf39
#
_entry.id   7a3cbc6c526d193964b13a573d71cf39
#
_cell.length_a   1.000
_cell.length_b   1.000
_cell.length_c   1.000
_cell.angle_alpha   90.00
_cell.angle_beta   90.00
_cell.angle_gamma   90.00
#
_symmetry.space_group_name_H-M   'P 1'
#
loop_
_entity.id
_entity.type
_entity.pdbx_description
1 polymer ?
#
loop_
_entity_poly.entity_id
_entity_poly.type
_entity_poly.pdbx_seq_one_letter_code
_entity_poly.pdbx_strand_id
1 'polypeptide(L)'
;CALPISPAHILQLAFTSDKTYPSYWDLSESTGYISGYEEVQGNPMLKPSTDYSVNLNYILKNKYIFSLAYDYEPDLFQQLAYQSTERLTLIYKTLNWDYQQSFSATAIIPFKIGHWLDSRATLQAEYRQAKCDKFFDLSFNHSKWIGLGMLQNNLTLSTQPDIRMELTGLYLSPSIQGNYDLSNVWAIHAGLRWNFANQKASLQLKATDLFNSMQGDIDVTLRNKGQYMDMHINSYSRNVTLSFTYKFGGYKKKQHKPIDTSRFK
;
A
#
# COMPACT_ATOMS: atom_id res chain seq x y z
N CYS A 1 22.22 -3.47 7.56
CA CYS A 1 23.36 -2.69 8.08
C CYS A 1 22.98 -1.20 8.08
N ALA A 2 23.23 -0.49 9.16
CA ALA A 2 23.06 0.96 9.25
C ALA A 2 24.43 1.59 9.53
N LEU A 3 24.83 2.54 8.70
CA LEU A 3 26.10 3.27 8.82
C LEU A 3 25.78 4.74 9.11
N PRO A 4 25.92 5.22 10.36
CA PRO A 4 25.89 6.64 10.63
C PRO A 4 27.16 7.29 10.05
N ILE A 5 27.03 7.98 8.93
CA ILE A 5 28.14 8.73 8.30
C ILE A 5 28.45 9.97 9.13
N SER A 6 27.43 10.58 9.72
CA SER A 6 27.50 11.69 10.69
C SER A 6 26.18 11.81 11.44
N PRO A 7 26.07 12.64 12.48
CA PRO A 7 24.78 12.85 13.19
C PRO A 7 23.62 13.32 12.29
N ALA A 8 23.95 13.90 11.12
CA ALA A 8 22.96 14.39 10.17
C ALA A 8 22.75 13.48 8.95
N HIS A 9 23.57 12.45 8.76
CA HIS A 9 23.60 11.59 7.57
C HIS A 9 23.66 10.12 7.97
N ILE A 10 22.58 9.38 7.71
CA ILE A 10 22.49 7.95 7.99
C ILE A 10 22.22 7.23 6.67
N LEU A 11 23.04 6.23 6.36
CA LEU A 11 22.82 5.31 5.25
C LEU A 11 22.48 3.94 5.81
N GLN A 12 21.40 3.34 5.30
CA GLN A 12 20.95 2.02 5.69
C GLN A 12 20.81 1.15 4.45
N LEU A 13 21.46 -0.01 4.47
CA LEU A 13 21.31 -1.03 3.46
C LEU A 13 20.70 -2.27 4.11
N ALA A 14 19.60 -2.76 3.54
CA ALA A 14 18.95 -3.98 3.95
C ALA A 14 18.77 -4.92 2.74
N PHE A 15 18.97 -6.20 3.00
CA PHE A 15 18.58 -7.29 2.11
C PHE A 15 17.63 -8.19 2.89
N THR A 16 16.52 -8.56 2.28
CA THR A 16 15.55 -9.51 2.83
C THR A 16 15.24 -10.58 1.79
N SER A 17 14.88 -11.76 2.28
CA SER A 17 14.41 -12.85 1.45
C SER A 17 13.30 -13.56 2.20
N ASP A 18 12.09 -13.51 1.65
CA ASP A 18 10.90 -14.09 2.25
C ASP A 18 10.26 -15.11 1.31
N LYS A 19 9.91 -16.29 1.86
CA LYS A 19 9.29 -17.37 1.09
C LYS A 19 7.81 -17.45 1.40
N THR A 20 6.99 -17.43 0.32
CA THR A 20 5.53 -17.54 0.39
C THR A 20 5.10 -18.91 -0.17
N TYR A 21 4.23 -19.58 0.57
CA TYR A 21 3.67 -20.87 0.15
C TYR A 21 2.23 -20.70 -0.32
N PRO A 22 1.80 -21.39 -1.40
CA PRO A 22 0.41 -21.41 -1.81
C PRO A 22 -0.50 -21.92 -0.67
N SER A 23 -1.71 -21.40 -0.60
CA SER A 23 -2.69 -21.88 0.37
C SER A 23 -3.21 -23.26 -0.03
N TYR A 24 -3.80 -23.99 0.94
CA TYR A 24 -4.43 -25.28 0.66
C TYR A 24 -5.52 -25.18 -0.45
N TRP A 25 -6.25 -24.07 -0.48
CA TRP A 25 -7.30 -23.84 -1.48
C TRP A 25 -6.73 -23.63 -2.87
N ASP A 26 -5.60 -22.92 -3.00
CA ASP A 26 -4.91 -22.73 -4.28
C ASP A 26 -4.40 -24.05 -4.86
N LEU A 27 -4.02 -24.99 -3.99
CA LEU A 27 -3.51 -26.32 -4.37
C LEU A 27 -4.62 -27.36 -4.60
N SER A 28 -5.87 -27.05 -4.29
CA SER A 28 -7.00 -27.97 -4.52
C SER A 28 -7.21 -28.22 -6.00
N GLU A 29 -7.56 -29.46 -6.39
CA GLU A 29 -7.99 -29.79 -7.76
C GLU A 29 -9.45 -29.41 -8.02
N SER A 30 -10.15 -28.83 -7.04
CA SER A 30 -11.57 -28.51 -7.15
C SER A 30 -11.81 -27.34 -8.10
N THR A 31 -12.94 -27.38 -8.80
CA THR A 31 -13.47 -26.26 -9.57
C THR A 31 -14.71 -25.72 -8.85
N GLY A 32 -14.67 -24.43 -8.52
CA GLY A 32 -15.81 -23.69 -8.02
C GLY A 32 -16.45 -22.87 -9.14
N TYR A 33 -17.76 -22.62 -9.05
CA TYR A 33 -18.49 -21.80 -10.03
C TYR A 33 -18.96 -20.51 -9.37
N ILE A 34 -18.59 -19.37 -9.99
CA ILE A 34 -19.08 -18.06 -9.56
C ILE A 34 -20.41 -17.78 -10.26
N SER A 35 -20.50 -18.13 -11.52
CA SER A 35 -21.71 -18.02 -12.36
C SER A 35 -21.75 -19.14 -13.40
N GLY A 36 -22.74 -19.13 -14.30
CA GLY A 36 -22.82 -20.07 -15.43
C GLY A 36 -21.68 -19.92 -16.46
N TYR A 37 -20.95 -18.81 -16.38
CA TYR A 37 -19.85 -18.47 -17.33
C TYR A 37 -18.54 -18.15 -16.63
N GLU A 38 -18.45 -18.35 -15.33
CA GLU A 38 -17.27 -18.02 -14.55
C GLU A 38 -16.94 -19.14 -13.56
N GLU A 39 -15.71 -19.61 -13.60
CA GLU A 39 -15.23 -20.67 -12.71
C GLU A 39 -13.88 -20.28 -12.08
N VAL A 40 -13.66 -20.79 -10.88
CA VAL A 40 -12.39 -20.72 -10.15
C VAL A 40 -11.80 -22.11 -10.09
N GLN A 41 -10.58 -22.25 -10.58
CA GLN A 41 -9.83 -23.52 -10.57
C GLN A 41 -8.64 -23.42 -9.62
N GLY A 42 -8.46 -24.42 -8.78
CA GLY A 42 -7.20 -24.59 -8.05
C GLY A 42 -6.09 -25.15 -8.96
N ASN A 43 -4.87 -25.19 -8.43
CA ASN A 43 -3.69 -25.64 -9.17
C ASN A 43 -2.72 -26.40 -8.24
N PRO A 44 -2.76 -27.74 -8.19
CA PRO A 44 -1.87 -28.52 -7.33
C PRO A 44 -0.39 -28.45 -7.74
N MET A 45 -0.09 -27.89 -8.92
CA MET A 45 1.29 -27.76 -9.43
C MET A 45 1.95 -26.43 -9.03
N LEU A 46 1.30 -25.62 -8.18
CA LEU A 46 1.88 -24.36 -7.72
C LEU A 46 3.15 -24.60 -6.92
N LYS A 47 4.14 -23.78 -7.24
CA LYS A 47 5.41 -23.69 -6.51
C LYS A 47 5.37 -22.51 -5.55
N PRO A 48 6.05 -22.63 -4.40
CA PRO A 48 6.29 -21.47 -3.54
C PRO A 48 7.11 -20.41 -4.27
N SER A 49 6.78 -19.14 -4.04
CA SER A 49 7.60 -18.02 -4.48
C SER A 49 8.63 -17.60 -3.42
N THR A 50 9.63 -16.87 -3.84
CA THR A 50 10.61 -16.26 -2.93
C THR A 50 10.81 -14.82 -3.34
N ASP A 51 10.45 -13.88 -2.49
CA ASP A 51 10.72 -12.47 -2.69
C ASP A 51 12.14 -12.13 -2.20
N TYR A 52 12.92 -11.47 -3.06
CA TYR A 52 14.24 -10.92 -2.76
C TYR A 52 14.16 -9.41 -2.85
N SER A 53 14.45 -8.72 -1.74
CA SER A 53 14.39 -7.26 -1.67
C SER A 53 15.71 -6.67 -1.21
N VAL A 54 16.17 -5.66 -1.94
CA VAL A 54 17.32 -4.82 -1.58
C VAL A 54 16.82 -3.39 -1.39
N ASN A 55 17.05 -2.84 -0.20
CA ASN A 55 16.60 -1.50 0.16
C ASN A 55 17.78 -0.65 0.61
N LEU A 56 17.96 0.51 -0.02
CA LEU A 56 18.93 1.53 0.36
C LEU A 56 18.18 2.78 0.81
N ASN A 57 18.34 3.14 2.08
CA ASN A 57 17.74 4.34 2.65
C ASN A 57 18.81 5.35 3.02
N TYR A 58 18.65 6.58 2.57
CA TYR A 58 19.44 7.71 3.00
C TYR A 58 18.58 8.68 3.80
N ILE A 59 18.95 8.89 5.06
CA ILE A 59 18.25 9.77 6.00
C ILE A 59 19.09 11.01 6.23
N LEU A 60 18.58 12.16 5.81
CA LEU A 60 19.22 13.46 5.96
C LEU A 60 18.61 14.24 7.12
N LYS A 61 19.46 14.71 8.06
CA LYS A 61 19.08 15.52 9.23
C LYS A 61 17.98 14.86 10.08
N ASN A 62 17.96 13.52 10.14
CA ASN A 62 16.88 12.75 10.80
C ASN A 62 15.46 13.16 10.37
N LYS A 63 15.31 13.70 9.18
CA LYS A 63 14.08 14.35 8.73
C LYS A 63 13.68 13.96 7.30
N TYR A 64 14.60 14.05 6.35
CA TYR A 64 14.33 13.75 4.95
C TYR A 64 14.77 12.31 4.67
N ILE A 65 13.93 11.55 3.98
CA ILE A 65 14.22 10.15 3.66
C ILE A 65 14.17 9.99 2.15
N PHE A 66 15.25 9.44 1.60
CA PHE A 66 15.35 9.04 0.20
C PHE A 66 15.65 7.55 0.17
N SER A 67 14.80 6.78 -0.52
CA SER A 67 14.91 5.33 -0.58
C SER A 67 15.01 4.87 -2.03
N LEU A 68 15.86 3.89 -2.28
CA LEU A 68 15.88 3.10 -3.50
C LEU A 68 15.61 1.66 -3.12
N ALA A 69 14.71 1.00 -3.82
CA ALA A 69 14.43 -0.40 -3.60
C ALA A 69 14.41 -1.17 -4.93
N TYR A 70 14.88 -2.41 -4.88
CA TYR A 70 14.77 -3.37 -5.96
C TYR A 70 14.20 -4.66 -5.39
N ASP A 71 13.08 -5.10 -5.94
CA ASP A 71 12.38 -6.32 -5.56
C ASP A 71 12.35 -7.27 -6.76
N TYR A 72 12.63 -8.55 -6.50
CA TYR A 72 12.60 -9.61 -7.51
C TYR A 72 11.96 -10.85 -6.93
N GLU A 73 10.85 -11.27 -7.52
CA GLU A 73 10.10 -12.44 -7.09
C GLU A 73 9.92 -13.43 -8.25
N PRO A 74 10.81 -14.43 -8.37
CA PRO A 74 10.61 -15.57 -9.25
C PRO A 74 9.51 -16.48 -8.72
N ASP A 75 8.89 -17.21 -9.64
CA ASP A 75 7.78 -18.13 -9.35
C ASP A 75 6.62 -17.47 -8.57
N LEU A 76 6.47 -16.12 -8.65
CA LEU A 76 5.30 -15.44 -8.09
C LEU A 76 4.03 -16.16 -8.53
N PHE A 77 3.17 -16.54 -7.61
CA PHE A 77 1.88 -17.13 -7.94
C PHE A 77 0.75 -16.16 -7.66
N GLN A 78 -0.08 -15.96 -8.67
CA GLN A 78 -1.21 -15.05 -8.58
C GLN A 78 -2.37 -15.53 -9.45
N GLN A 79 -3.59 -15.27 -8.97
CA GLN A 79 -4.81 -15.54 -9.72
C GLN A 79 -5.06 -14.43 -10.73
N LEU A 80 -5.23 -14.81 -12.00
CA LEU A 80 -5.69 -13.95 -13.07
C LEU A 80 -6.83 -14.63 -13.82
N ALA A 81 -7.67 -13.83 -14.45
CA ALA A 81 -8.73 -14.31 -15.33
C ALA A 81 -8.20 -14.65 -16.71
N TYR A 82 -8.68 -15.74 -17.27
CA TYR A 82 -8.42 -16.20 -18.63
C TYR A 82 -9.74 -16.50 -19.33
N GLN A 83 -9.98 -15.86 -20.48
CA GLN A 83 -11.11 -16.20 -21.34
C GLN A 83 -10.77 -17.45 -22.13
N SER A 84 -11.50 -18.53 -21.87
CA SER A 84 -11.29 -19.79 -22.58
C SER A 84 -11.51 -19.65 -24.08
N THR A 85 -10.65 -20.28 -24.88
CA THR A 85 -10.78 -20.36 -26.34
C THR A 85 -11.67 -21.53 -26.78
N GLU A 86 -11.92 -22.48 -25.88
CA GLU A 86 -12.69 -23.70 -26.17
C GLU A 86 -14.17 -23.58 -25.81
N ARG A 87 -14.50 -22.74 -24.83
CA ARG A 87 -15.86 -22.56 -24.30
C ARG A 87 -16.08 -21.13 -23.84
N LEU A 88 -17.33 -20.71 -23.81
CA LEU A 88 -17.71 -19.36 -23.32
C LEU A 88 -17.63 -19.33 -21.77
N THR A 89 -16.39 -19.30 -21.26
CA THR A 89 -16.13 -19.35 -19.81
C THR A 89 -14.91 -18.50 -19.46
N LEU A 90 -15.05 -17.67 -18.43
CA LEU A 90 -13.95 -16.97 -17.80
C LEU A 90 -13.40 -17.84 -16.68
N ILE A 91 -12.11 -18.17 -16.73
CA ILE A 91 -11.44 -19.04 -15.80
C ILE A 91 -10.53 -18.22 -14.90
N TYR A 92 -10.76 -18.24 -13.61
CA TYR A 92 -9.84 -17.71 -12.60
C TYR A 92 -8.97 -18.84 -12.07
N LYS A 93 -7.68 -18.78 -12.32
CA LYS A 93 -6.73 -19.78 -11.86
C LYS A 93 -5.45 -19.14 -11.37
N THR A 94 -4.95 -19.63 -10.25
CA THR A 94 -3.64 -19.22 -9.73
C THR A 94 -2.56 -19.98 -10.49
N LEU A 95 -1.63 -19.24 -11.10
CA LEU A 95 -0.49 -19.78 -11.87
C LEU A 95 0.81 -19.15 -11.36
N ASN A 96 1.91 -19.89 -11.44
CA ASN A 96 3.22 -19.29 -11.25
C ASN A 96 3.62 -18.51 -12.50
N TRP A 97 4.15 -17.31 -12.29
CA TRP A 97 4.77 -16.49 -13.32
C TRP A 97 6.28 -16.72 -13.32
N ASP A 98 6.95 -16.43 -14.43
CA ASP A 98 8.40 -16.54 -14.48
C ASP A 98 9.03 -15.62 -13.42
N TYR A 99 8.57 -14.37 -13.37
CA TYR A 99 8.95 -13.42 -12.32
C TYR A 99 8.06 -12.17 -12.33
N GLN A 100 8.09 -11.47 -11.20
CA GLN A 100 7.80 -10.05 -11.11
C GLN A 100 9.03 -9.34 -10.57
N GLN A 101 9.34 -8.17 -11.11
CA GLN A 101 10.38 -7.32 -10.56
C GLN A 101 9.93 -5.86 -10.51
N SER A 102 10.47 -5.13 -9.54
CA SER A 102 10.26 -3.70 -9.46
C SER A 102 11.52 -2.96 -9.03
N PHE A 103 11.67 -1.76 -9.54
CA PHE A 103 12.66 -0.79 -9.07
C PHE A 103 11.93 0.47 -8.68
N SER A 104 12.12 0.95 -7.45
CA SER A 104 11.44 2.13 -6.93
C SER A 104 12.40 3.14 -6.33
N ALA A 105 12.04 4.41 -6.46
CA ALA A 105 12.67 5.54 -5.81
C ALA A 105 11.61 6.32 -5.05
N THR A 106 11.81 6.53 -3.74
CA THR A 106 10.89 7.23 -2.86
C THR A 106 11.57 8.40 -2.19
N ALA A 107 10.88 9.54 -2.11
CA ALA A 107 11.30 10.72 -1.35
C ALA A 107 10.22 11.09 -0.34
N ILE A 108 10.57 11.21 0.93
CA ILE A 108 9.72 11.71 2.01
C ILE A 108 10.29 13.03 2.50
N ILE A 109 9.55 14.10 2.29
CA ILE A 109 9.98 15.49 2.50
C ILE A 109 9.02 16.17 3.45
N PRO A 110 9.28 16.16 4.77
CA PRO A 110 8.52 16.98 5.72
C PRO A 110 8.99 18.43 5.66
N PHE A 111 8.03 19.36 5.69
CA PHE A 111 8.30 20.80 5.72
C PHE A 111 7.26 21.54 6.58
N LYS A 112 7.63 22.74 7.02
CA LYS A 112 6.77 23.60 7.83
C LYS A 112 6.70 24.99 7.22
N ILE A 113 5.52 25.61 7.28
CA ILE A 113 5.33 27.00 6.92
C ILE A 113 4.81 27.73 8.16
N GLY A 114 5.64 28.62 8.71
CA GLY A 114 5.32 29.26 9.98
C GLY A 114 5.03 28.26 11.10
N HIS A 115 4.10 28.60 11.96
CA HIS A 115 3.62 27.77 13.06
C HIS A 115 2.26 27.10 12.77
N TRP A 116 1.67 27.44 11.63
CA TRP A 116 0.30 27.03 11.30
C TRP A 116 0.22 25.81 10.37
N LEU A 117 1.28 25.49 9.62
CA LEU A 117 1.28 24.37 8.68
C LEU A 117 2.48 23.46 8.93
N ASP A 118 2.19 22.18 9.17
CA ASP A 118 3.16 21.07 9.19
C ASP A 118 2.77 20.06 8.12
N SER A 119 3.64 19.88 7.12
CA SER A 119 3.33 19.09 5.94
C SER A 119 4.37 18.00 5.72
N ARG A 120 3.93 16.91 5.07
CA ARG A 120 4.79 15.83 4.60
C ARG A 120 4.38 15.48 3.17
N ALA A 121 5.31 15.66 2.24
CA ALA A 121 5.18 15.13 0.88
C ALA A 121 5.86 13.77 0.79
N THR A 122 5.18 12.80 0.18
CA THR A 122 5.75 11.50 -0.22
C THR A 122 5.58 11.38 -1.72
N LEU A 123 6.70 11.17 -2.41
CA LEU A 123 6.75 10.97 -3.86
C LEU A 123 7.44 9.65 -4.13
N GLN A 124 6.87 8.83 -4.99
CA GLN A 124 7.47 7.57 -5.43
C GLN A 124 7.34 7.44 -6.94
N ALA A 125 8.40 6.97 -7.56
CA ALA A 125 8.42 6.47 -8.92
C ALA A 125 8.86 5.00 -8.88
N GLU A 126 8.10 4.14 -9.54
CA GLU A 126 8.34 2.70 -9.60
C GLU A 126 8.29 2.23 -11.04
N TYR A 127 9.27 1.45 -11.46
CA TYR A 127 9.19 0.64 -12.67
C TYR A 127 8.85 -0.79 -12.26
N ARG A 128 7.72 -1.31 -12.73
CA ARG A 128 7.28 -2.68 -12.46
C ARG A 128 7.21 -3.46 -13.77
N GLN A 129 7.65 -4.72 -13.71
CA GLN A 129 7.55 -5.67 -14.81
C GLN A 129 7.09 -7.02 -14.28
N ALA A 130 6.12 -7.61 -14.98
CA ALA A 130 5.61 -8.95 -14.73
C ALA A 130 5.72 -9.78 -16.01
N LYS A 131 6.27 -10.99 -15.91
CA LYS A 131 6.46 -11.90 -17.04
C LYS A 131 5.90 -13.28 -16.71
N CYS A 132 5.17 -13.83 -17.68
CA CYS A 132 4.69 -15.21 -17.65
C CYS A 132 4.69 -15.78 -19.08
N ASP A 133 5.54 -16.75 -19.32
CA ASP A 133 5.66 -17.41 -20.63
C ASP A 133 4.57 -18.46 -20.84
N LYS A 134 3.94 -18.94 -19.74
CA LYS A 134 2.91 -20.01 -19.76
C LYS A 134 1.67 -19.56 -18.97
N PHE A 135 1.00 -18.55 -19.47
CA PHE A 135 -0.31 -18.15 -18.97
C PHE A 135 -1.38 -18.87 -19.82
N PHE A 136 -1.77 -20.09 -19.39
CA PHE A 136 -2.53 -21.05 -20.20
C PHE A 136 -1.81 -21.34 -21.54
N ASP A 137 -2.44 -21.00 -22.66
CA ASP A 137 -1.89 -21.07 -24.03
C ASP A 137 -1.22 -19.76 -24.49
N LEU A 138 -1.13 -18.77 -23.61
CA LEU A 138 -0.62 -17.43 -23.88
C LEU A 138 0.67 -17.15 -23.13
N SER A 139 1.25 -16.00 -23.43
CA SER A 139 2.34 -15.42 -22.67
C SER A 139 2.14 -13.92 -22.53
N PHE A 140 2.66 -13.33 -21.45
CA PHE A 140 2.74 -11.89 -21.31
C PHE A 140 4.10 -11.45 -20.76
N ASN A 141 4.51 -10.27 -21.15
CA ASN A 141 5.62 -9.53 -20.57
C ASN A 141 5.16 -8.07 -20.51
N HIS A 142 4.69 -7.66 -19.35
CA HIS A 142 4.02 -6.39 -19.16
C HIS A 142 4.81 -5.53 -18.20
N SER A 143 5.03 -4.27 -18.55
CA SER A 143 5.79 -3.35 -17.71
C SER A 143 5.20 -1.94 -17.78
N LYS A 144 5.36 -1.19 -16.67
CA LYS A 144 4.88 0.19 -16.57
C LYS A 144 5.65 0.98 -15.54
N TRP A 145 5.81 2.28 -15.80
CA TRP A 145 6.18 3.26 -14.79
C TRP A 145 4.94 3.67 -14.00
N ILE A 146 5.07 3.64 -12.68
CA ILE A 146 4.00 3.95 -11.72
C ILE A 146 4.48 5.10 -10.86
N GLY A 147 3.66 6.15 -10.75
CA GLY A 147 3.91 7.30 -9.90
C GLY A 147 2.93 7.35 -8.74
N LEU A 148 3.43 7.60 -7.53
CA LEU A 148 2.61 7.90 -6.36
C LEU A 148 3.00 9.25 -5.80
N GLY A 149 2.00 10.09 -5.56
CA GLY A 149 2.13 11.36 -4.86
C GLY A 149 1.17 11.44 -3.69
N MET A 150 1.68 11.72 -2.48
CA MET A 150 0.85 11.95 -1.31
C MET A 150 1.32 13.22 -0.59
N LEU A 151 0.38 14.10 -0.29
CA LEU A 151 0.62 15.31 0.49
C LEU A 151 -0.27 15.30 1.73
N GLN A 152 0.35 15.21 2.88
CA GLN A 152 -0.32 15.27 4.19
C GLN A 152 -0.06 16.64 4.81
N ASN A 153 -1.12 17.34 5.20
CA ASN A 153 -1.05 18.66 5.79
C ASN A 153 -1.76 18.66 7.15
N ASN A 154 -1.07 19.15 8.17
CA ASN A 154 -1.61 19.43 9.49
C ASN A 154 -1.63 20.94 9.69
N LEU A 155 -2.83 21.52 9.71
CA LEU A 155 -3.04 22.96 9.87
C LEU A 155 -3.50 23.26 11.30
N THR A 156 -2.83 24.19 11.96
CA THR A 156 -3.29 24.76 13.22
C THR A 156 -4.14 26.00 12.88
N LEU A 157 -5.47 25.84 12.90
CA LEU A 157 -6.41 26.90 12.57
C LEU A 157 -6.52 27.90 13.71
N SER A 158 -6.47 27.42 14.95
CA SER A 158 -6.50 28.24 16.15
C SER A 158 -5.78 27.50 17.29
N THR A 159 -5.18 28.26 18.20
CA THR A 159 -4.57 27.74 19.45
C THR A 159 -5.49 27.91 20.66
N GLN A 160 -6.37 28.92 20.63
CA GLN A 160 -7.40 29.17 21.63
C GLN A 160 -8.67 29.69 20.94
N PRO A 161 -9.67 28.80 20.72
CA PRO A 161 -9.72 27.36 21.03
C PRO A 161 -8.75 26.52 20.20
N ASP A 162 -8.28 25.36 20.72
CA ASP A 162 -7.35 24.46 19.98
C ASP A 162 -8.14 23.73 18.86
N ILE A 163 -8.03 24.26 17.65
CA ILE A 163 -8.67 23.74 16.43
C ILE A 163 -7.60 23.42 15.40
N ARG A 164 -7.60 22.15 14.94
CA ARG A 164 -6.67 21.64 13.95
C ARG A 164 -7.41 21.00 12.79
N MET A 165 -6.87 21.16 11.61
CA MET A 165 -7.36 20.54 10.38
C MET A 165 -6.27 19.65 9.79
N GLU A 166 -6.67 18.46 9.38
CA GLU A 166 -5.84 17.53 8.61
C GLU A 166 -6.38 17.48 7.18
N LEU A 167 -5.49 17.61 6.19
CA LEU A 167 -5.85 17.50 4.78
C LEU A 167 -4.82 16.63 4.07
N THR A 168 -5.28 15.49 3.50
CA THR A 168 -4.42 14.57 2.77
C THR A 168 -4.92 14.42 1.34
N GLY A 169 -4.05 14.69 0.39
CA GLY A 169 -4.24 14.37 -1.02
C GLY A 169 -3.38 13.18 -1.42
N LEU A 170 -3.95 12.23 -2.16
CA LEU A 170 -3.29 11.05 -2.70
C LEU A 170 -3.57 10.97 -4.21
N TYR A 171 -2.54 10.62 -4.98
CA TYR A 171 -2.64 10.26 -6.39
C TYR A 171 -1.74 9.07 -6.68
N LEU A 172 -2.30 8.05 -7.32
CA LEU A 172 -1.61 6.90 -7.89
C LEU A 172 -1.85 6.91 -9.39
N SER A 173 -0.78 6.93 -10.17
CA SER A 173 -0.89 6.84 -11.64
C SER A 173 -1.41 5.46 -12.06
N PRO A 174 -1.79 5.27 -13.33
CA PRO A 174 -2.09 3.94 -13.84
C PRO A 174 -0.98 2.94 -13.51
N SER A 175 -1.38 1.74 -13.09
CA SER A 175 -0.47 0.68 -12.62
C SER A 175 -0.75 -0.64 -13.35
N ILE A 176 -0.03 -1.70 -12.99
CA ILE A 176 -0.22 -3.04 -13.55
C ILE A 176 -0.30 -4.10 -12.46
N GLN A 177 -1.04 -5.16 -12.76
CA GLN A 177 -1.06 -6.41 -12.00
C GLN A 177 -1.06 -7.58 -12.99
N GLY A 178 0.12 -8.17 -13.21
CA GLY A 178 0.28 -9.16 -14.25
C GLY A 178 -0.06 -8.60 -15.64
N ASN A 179 -1.07 -9.17 -16.29
CA ASN A 179 -1.58 -8.71 -17.58
C ASN A 179 -2.74 -7.69 -17.46
N TYR A 180 -3.05 -7.21 -16.25
CA TYR A 180 -4.06 -6.18 -16.05
C TYR A 180 -3.44 -4.79 -16.06
N ASP A 181 -4.09 -3.86 -16.74
CA ASP A 181 -3.91 -2.42 -16.60
C ASP A 181 -4.93 -1.89 -15.60
N LEU A 182 -4.43 -1.22 -14.58
CA LEU A 182 -5.24 -0.56 -13.56
C LEU A 182 -5.25 0.93 -13.83
N SER A 183 -6.41 1.56 -13.81
CA SER A 183 -6.54 3.00 -13.99
C SER A 183 -5.92 3.77 -12.82
N ASN A 184 -5.74 5.08 -13.00
CA ASN A 184 -5.29 5.94 -11.91
C ASN A 184 -6.35 6.03 -10.80
N VAL A 185 -5.87 6.22 -9.59
CA VAL A 185 -6.70 6.42 -8.39
C VAL A 185 -6.24 7.68 -7.67
N TRP A 186 -7.19 8.49 -7.19
CA TRP A 186 -6.87 9.63 -6.36
C TRP A 186 -7.90 9.80 -5.24
N ALA A 187 -7.50 10.48 -4.17
CA ALA A 187 -8.41 10.79 -3.09
C ALA A 187 -8.00 12.05 -2.34
N ILE A 188 -8.99 12.73 -1.77
CA ILE A 188 -8.79 13.77 -0.78
C ILE A 188 -9.51 13.38 0.50
N HIS A 189 -8.76 13.38 1.61
CA HIS A 189 -9.28 13.14 2.95
C HIS A 189 -9.15 14.44 3.76
N ALA A 190 -10.15 14.74 4.58
CA ALA A 190 -10.12 15.88 5.47
C ALA A 190 -10.54 15.51 6.89
N GLY A 191 -9.94 16.14 7.88
CA GLY A 191 -10.27 16.00 9.29
C GLY A 191 -10.27 17.33 9.99
N LEU A 192 -11.23 17.56 10.88
CA LEU A 192 -11.28 18.72 11.76
C LEU A 192 -11.33 18.20 13.20
N ARG A 193 -10.40 18.67 14.02
CA ARG A 193 -10.34 18.34 15.45
C ARG A 193 -10.42 19.59 16.29
N TRP A 194 -11.31 19.57 17.25
CA TRP A 194 -11.43 20.58 18.28
C TRP A 194 -11.15 19.97 19.65
N ASN A 195 -10.10 20.45 20.33
CA ASN A 195 -9.76 20.06 21.69
C ASN A 195 -10.25 21.14 22.66
N PHE A 196 -10.96 20.74 23.71
CA PHE A 196 -11.55 21.63 24.72
C PHE A 196 -11.49 21.02 26.11
N ALA A 197 -12.07 21.69 27.12
CA ALA A 197 -12.04 21.26 28.52
C ALA A 197 -10.59 21.00 29.03
N ASN A 198 -9.65 21.93 28.78
CA ASN A 198 -8.23 21.77 29.08
C ASN A 198 -7.63 20.49 28.50
N GLN A 199 -7.94 20.20 27.26
CA GLN A 199 -7.49 19.01 26.49
C GLN A 199 -8.00 17.65 27.04
N LYS A 200 -8.98 17.68 27.94
CA LYS A 200 -9.65 16.46 28.40
C LYS A 200 -10.70 15.96 27.42
N ALA A 201 -11.29 16.84 26.63
CA ALA A 201 -12.27 16.50 25.60
C ALA A 201 -11.76 16.82 24.21
N SER A 202 -12.11 15.99 23.24
CA SER A 202 -11.90 16.27 21.82
C SER A 202 -13.10 15.83 20.99
N LEU A 203 -13.48 16.66 20.04
CA LEU A 203 -14.46 16.35 18.98
C LEU A 203 -13.69 16.29 17.66
N GLN A 204 -13.84 15.22 16.91
CA GLN A 204 -13.19 15.05 15.62
C GLN A 204 -14.22 14.66 14.56
N LEU A 205 -14.27 15.45 13.49
CA LEU A 205 -14.98 15.11 12.25
C LEU A 205 -13.92 14.67 11.23
N LYS A 206 -14.06 13.46 10.69
CA LYS A 206 -13.17 12.92 9.65
C LYS A 206 -13.99 12.52 8.44
N ALA A 207 -13.59 13.00 7.26
CA ALA A 207 -14.15 12.60 5.98
C ALA A 207 -13.05 11.92 5.15
N THR A 208 -13.28 10.68 4.77
CA THR A 208 -12.39 9.89 3.91
C THR A 208 -12.96 9.93 2.50
N ASP A 209 -12.09 10.11 1.52
CA ASP A 209 -12.44 10.19 0.10
C ASP A 209 -13.65 11.10 -0.18
N LEU A 210 -13.43 12.41 0.05
CA LEU A 210 -14.48 13.43 -0.08
C LEU A 210 -15.24 13.39 -1.41
N PHE A 211 -14.55 13.01 -2.48
CA PHE A 211 -15.09 13.01 -3.84
C PHE A 211 -15.54 11.64 -4.33
N ASN A 212 -15.41 10.58 -3.49
CA ASN A 212 -15.68 9.19 -3.88
C ASN A 212 -14.89 8.78 -5.14
N SER A 213 -13.62 9.14 -5.17
CA SER A 213 -12.74 9.02 -6.34
C SER A 213 -11.75 7.85 -6.25
N MET A 214 -11.73 7.09 -5.14
CA MET A 214 -10.97 5.85 -4.99
C MET A 214 -11.65 4.69 -5.72
N GLN A 215 -12.03 4.93 -6.96
CA GLN A 215 -12.61 3.94 -7.86
C GLN A 215 -11.64 3.73 -8.99
N GLY A 216 -11.54 2.52 -9.47
CA GLY A 216 -10.61 2.19 -10.53
C GLY A 216 -11.19 1.21 -11.52
N ASP A 217 -10.70 1.27 -12.74
CA ASP A 217 -11.02 0.34 -13.79
C ASP A 217 -9.87 -0.66 -13.94
N ILE A 218 -10.22 -1.89 -14.28
CA ILE A 218 -9.27 -2.96 -14.62
C ILE A 218 -9.52 -3.34 -16.05
N ASP A 219 -8.47 -3.35 -16.86
CA ASP A 219 -8.48 -3.76 -18.25
C ASP A 219 -7.43 -4.85 -18.49
N VAL A 220 -7.65 -5.71 -19.49
CA VAL A 220 -6.70 -6.77 -19.84
C VAL A 220 -5.85 -6.34 -21.02
N THR A 221 -4.52 -6.45 -20.89
CA THR A 221 -3.57 -6.05 -21.94
C THR A 221 -3.49 -7.01 -23.12
N LEU A 222 -3.99 -8.25 -22.99
CA LEU A 222 -3.92 -9.30 -23.99
C LEU A 222 -5.10 -9.27 -24.99
N ARG A 223 -5.72 -8.11 -25.23
CA ARG A 223 -6.85 -7.96 -26.17
C ARG A 223 -6.53 -8.46 -27.58
N ASN A 224 -5.31 -8.24 -28.06
CA ASN A 224 -4.85 -8.73 -29.36
C ASN A 224 -4.73 -10.26 -29.45
N LYS A 225 -4.84 -10.96 -28.32
CA LYS A 225 -4.82 -12.42 -28.20
C LYS A 225 -6.19 -12.99 -27.81
N GLY A 226 -7.27 -12.25 -28.08
CA GLY A 226 -8.64 -12.67 -27.78
C GLY A 226 -9.05 -12.57 -26.30
N GLN A 227 -8.20 -12.02 -25.45
CA GLN A 227 -8.54 -11.79 -24.05
C GLN A 227 -9.21 -10.42 -23.91
N TYR A 228 -10.40 -10.40 -23.37
CA TYR A 228 -11.14 -9.17 -23.11
C TYR A 228 -11.76 -9.23 -21.73
N MET A 229 -11.42 -8.28 -20.90
CA MET A 229 -12.09 -8.01 -19.63
C MET A 229 -12.03 -6.52 -19.38
N ASP A 230 -13.16 -5.94 -19.08
CA ASP A 230 -13.32 -4.55 -18.64
C ASP A 230 -14.13 -4.61 -17.36
N MET A 231 -13.50 -4.26 -16.24
CA MET A 231 -14.13 -4.31 -14.94
C MET A 231 -14.06 -2.94 -14.28
N HIS A 232 -15.25 -2.39 -14.01
CA HIS A 232 -15.37 -1.18 -13.23
C HIS A 232 -15.57 -1.52 -11.74
N ILE A 233 -14.61 -1.12 -10.90
CA ILE A 233 -14.70 -1.34 -9.45
C ILE A 233 -15.46 -0.17 -8.84
N ASN A 234 -16.73 -0.38 -8.54
CA ASN A 234 -17.57 0.58 -7.85
C ASN A 234 -17.59 0.27 -6.35
N SER A 235 -16.69 0.89 -5.60
CA SER A 235 -16.61 0.74 -4.14
C SER A 235 -17.02 2.04 -3.44
N TYR A 236 -17.79 1.90 -2.36
CA TYR A 236 -18.12 3.05 -1.50
C TYR A 236 -16.95 3.35 -0.57
N SER A 237 -16.00 4.14 -1.07
CA SER A 237 -14.81 4.56 -0.30
C SER A 237 -15.08 5.78 0.58
N ARG A 238 -16.11 6.55 0.26
CA ARG A 238 -16.49 7.76 1.00
C ARG A 238 -17.11 7.43 2.36
N ASN A 239 -16.50 7.95 3.41
CA ASN A 239 -16.96 7.78 4.78
C ASN A 239 -16.83 9.09 5.56
N VAL A 240 -17.82 9.39 6.40
CA VAL A 240 -17.80 10.52 7.33
C VAL A 240 -17.98 9.98 8.74
N THR A 241 -17.02 10.27 9.62
CA THR A 241 -17.03 9.80 11.00
C THR A 241 -16.95 10.99 11.95
N LEU A 242 -17.88 11.04 12.92
CA LEU A 242 -17.82 11.97 14.04
C LEU A 242 -17.44 11.19 15.30
N SER A 243 -16.36 11.63 15.97
CA SER A 243 -15.84 10.98 17.18
C SER A 243 -15.75 11.98 18.31
N PHE A 244 -16.25 11.60 19.47
CA PHE A 244 -16.09 12.34 20.71
C PHE A 244 -15.25 11.51 21.67
N THR A 245 -14.20 12.12 22.21
CA THR A 245 -13.33 11.48 23.21
C THR A 245 -13.28 12.34 24.47
N TYR A 246 -13.45 11.70 25.62
CA TYR A 246 -13.29 12.35 26.92
C TYR A 246 -12.37 11.52 27.82
N LYS A 247 -11.34 12.17 28.38
CA LYS A 247 -10.37 11.55 29.31
C LYS A 247 -10.86 11.66 30.73
N PHE A 248 -11.39 10.56 31.28
CA PHE A 248 -11.79 10.47 32.67
C PHE A 248 -10.57 10.19 33.56
N GLY A 249 -10.38 11.00 34.58
CA GLY A 249 -9.38 10.77 35.62
C GLY A 249 -7.97 11.22 35.29
N GLY A 250 -7.25 11.71 36.31
CA GLY A 250 -5.82 11.95 36.25
C GLY A 250 -5.06 10.66 36.61
N TYR A 251 -4.64 9.88 35.64
CA TYR A 251 -3.69 8.80 35.90
C TYR A 251 -2.37 9.44 36.37
N LYS A 252 -2.13 9.48 37.66
CA LYS A 252 -0.79 9.77 38.21
C LYS A 252 0.07 8.57 37.89
N LYS A 253 1.04 8.74 36.99
CA LYS A 253 2.06 7.73 36.69
C LYS A 253 2.65 7.29 38.03
N LYS A 254 2.40 6.02 38.44
CA LYS A 254 2.97 5.45 39.62
C LYS A 254 4.49 5.47 39.44
N GLN A 255 5.21 6.31 40.22
CA GLN A 255 6.66 6.25 40.19
C GLN A 255 7.04 4.86 40.74
N HIS A 256 7.63 4.03 39.89
CA HIS A 256 8.26 2.82 40.35
C HIS A 256 9.40 3.21 41.28
N LYS A 257 9.28 2.87 42.57
CA LYS A 257 10.42 2.94 43.47
C LYS A 257 11.50 2.03 42.87
N PRO A 258 12.75 2.52 42.78
CA PRO A 258 13.84 1.65 42.35
C PRO A 258 13.92 0.46 43.33
N ILE A 259 14.19 -0.71 42.78
CA ILE A 259 14.35 -1.94 43.55
C ILE A 259 15.53 -1.72 44.47
N ASP A 260 15.30 -1.91 45.78
CA ASP A 260 16.35 -1.80 46.80
C ASP A 260 17.33 -2.99 46.62
N THR A 261 18.50 -2.69 46.09
CA THR A 261 19.58 -3.66 45.87
C THR A 261 20.57 -3.71 47.01
N SER A 262 20.27 -3.06 48.15
CA SER A 262 21.20 -3.00 49.31
C SER A 262 21.52 -4.38 49.94
N ARG A 263 20.68 -5.40 49.68
CA ARG A 263 20.89 -6.79 50.11
C ARG A 263 21.91 -7.58 49.30
N PHE A 264 22.41 -7.04 48.21
CA PHE A 264 23.37 -7.71 47.31
C PHE A 264 24.75 -7.06 47.32
N LYS A 265 25.09 -6.36 48.43
CA LYS A 265 26.46 -5.90 48.73
C LYS A 265 27.10 -6.80 49.74
#